data_950cfa7b03f913855f0bb3ee7aebc43b
#
_entry.id   950cfa7b03f913855f0bb3ee7aebc43b
#
_cell.length_a   1.000
_cell.length_b   1.000
_cell.length_c   1.000
_cell.angle_alpha   90.00
_cell.angle_beta   90.00
_cell.angle_gamma   90.00
#
_symmetry.space_group_name_H-M   'P 1'
#
loop_
_entity.id
_entity.type
_entity.pdbx_description
1 polymer ?
#
loop_
_entity_poly.entity_id
_entity_poly.type
_entity_poly.pdbx_seq_one_letter_code
_entity_poly.pdbx_strand_id
1 'polypeptide(L)'
;GVCHKCGRETYIVNKKYGLCGYCNRERLGRVSAPSSFTPGRLKPAPIKRKPRKATGEKDLFLKIWKLRPHYCEHCGCYLGEEPRVQFFAHVKGKGAHTEERLNEDNIKLWCIDCHYTHDFRSREAFLKRKKE
;
A
#
# COMPACT_ATOMS: atom_id res chain seq x y z
N GLY A 1 5.72 7.77 35.30
CA GLY A 1 5.83 8.57 36.52
C GLY A 1 4.50 9.21 36.89
N VAL A 2 4.49 9.92 38.04
CA VAL A 2 3.30 10.60 38.54
C VAL A 2 3.21 12.00 37.93
N CYS A 3 2.04 12.33 37.36
CA CYS A 3 1.80 13.66 36.81
C CYS A 3 1.66 14.71 37.92
N HIS A 4 2.46 15.77 37.88
CA HIS A 4 2.47 16.82 38.91
C HIS A 4 1.14 17.60 39.00
N LYS A 5 0.35 17.65 37.94
CA LYS A 5 -0.93 18.38 37.94
C LYS A 5 -2.11 17.52 38.38
N CYS A 6 -2.25 16.29 37.87
CA CYS A 6 -3.43 15.47 38.18
C CYS A 6 -3.15 14.28 39.11
N GLY A 7 -1.90 14.09 39.54
CA GLY A 7 -1.51 13.03 40.46
C GLY A 7 -1.59 11.59 39.93
N ARG A 8 -2.00 11.40 38.69
CA ARG A 8 -2.14 10.05 38.09
C ARG A 8 -0.79 9.47 37.74
N GLU A 9 -0.60 8.20 38.00
CA GLU A 9 0.55 7.45 37.50
C GLU A 9 0.32 7.14 36.03
N THR A 10 1.17 7.72 35.16
CA THR A 10 1.03 7.64 33.74
C THR A 10 2.33 8.03 33.04
N TYR A 11 2.39 7.87 31.70
CA TYR A 11 3.52 8.33 30.91
C TYR A 11 3.62 9.87 30.92
N ILE A 12 4.77 10.40 31.34
CA ILE A 12 5.03 11.84 31.37
C ILE A 12 5.54 12.31 30.04
N VAL A 13 4.70 13.03 29.32
CA VAL A 13 5.01 13.57 27.98
C VAL A 13 5.91 14.79 28.05
N ASN A 14 5.64 15.67 29.01
CA ASN A 14 6.46 16.85 29.21
C ASN A 14 7.30 16.71 30.49
N LYS A 15 8.53 16.27 30.31
CA LYS A 15 9.49 16.03 31.41
C LYS A 15 9.83 17.32 32.20
N LYS A 16 9.89 18.48 31.49
CA LYS A 16 10.22 19.77 32.15
C LYS A 16 9.23 20.18 33.20
N TYR A 17 7.94 19.91 33.00
CA TYR A 17 6.87 20.26 33.91
C TYR A 17 6.25 19.05 34.64
N GLY A 18 6.77 17.84 34.38
CA GLY A 18 6.24 16.61 34.96
C GLY A 18 4.77 16.33 34.58
N LEU A 19 4.35 16.68 33.36
CA LEU A 19 2.96 16.60 32.95
C LEU A 19 2.67 15.42 32.05
N CYS A 20 1.55 14.73 32.27
CA CYS A 20 0.98 13.77 31.37
C CYS A 20 0.43 14.45 30.10
N GLY A 21 0.13 13.64 29.06
CA GLY A 21 -0.33 14.18 27.78
C GLY A 21 -1.58 15.05 27.86
N TYR A 22 -2.53 14.71 28.76
CA TYR A 22 -3.74 15.49 28.96
C TYR A 22 -3.42 16.87 29.58
N CYS A 23 -2.73 16.88 30.74
CA CYS A 23 -2.39 18.11 31.43
C CYS A 23 -1.45 19.02 30.63
N ASN A 24 -0.58 18.45 29.79
CA ASN A 24 0.26 19.25 28.92
C ASN A 24 -0.52 19.91 27.77
N ARG A 25 -1.51 19.23 27.20
CA ARG A 25 -2.42 19.83 26.19
C ARG A 25 -3.24 20.98 26.79
N GLU A 26 -3.75 20.77 27.97
CA GLU A 26 -4.50 21.80 28.70
C GLU A 26 -3.61 23.02 28.97
N ARG A 27 -2.38 22.82 29.43
CA ARG A 27 -1.40 23.90 29.63
C ARG A 27 -1.11 24.69 28.36
N LEU A 28 -1.13 24.02 27.20
CA LEU A 28 -0.89 24.65 25.87
C LEU A 28 -2.15 25.29 25.28
N GLY A 29 -3.24 25.35 26.00
CA GLY A 29 -4.53 25.85 25.49
C GLY A 29 -5.14 24.96 24.41
N ARG A 30 -4.58 23.78 24.19
CA ARG A 30 -5.08 22.78 23.25
C ARG A 30 -6.06 21.84 23.95
N VAL A 31 -7.06 22.39 24.62
CA VAL A 31 -8.17 21.59 25.12
C VAL A 31 -8.92 21.10 23.86
N SER A 32 -8.69 19.85 23.51
CA SER A 32 -9.68 19.19 22.68
C SER A 32 -10.97 19.27 23.48
N ALA A 33 -11.96 19.97 22.96
CA ALA A 33 -13.31 19.90 23.48
C ALA A 33 -13.58 18.41 23.78
N PRO A 34 -14.21 18.08 24.94
CA PRO A 34 -14.58 16.71 25.21
C PRO A 34 -15.23 16.23 23.92
N SER A 35 -14.74 15.12 23.37
CA SER A 35 -15.39 14.53 22.23
C SER A 35 -16.81 14.27 22.71
N SER A 36 -17.68 15.22 22.45
CA SER A 36 -19.09 15.01 22.63
C SER A 36 -19.40 13.88 21.67
N PHE A 37 -19.44 12.68 22.22
CA PHE A 37 -20.07 11.55 21.56
C PHE A 37 -21.50 12.02 21.33
N THR A 38 -21.72 12.68 20.21
CA THR A 38 -23.05 12.96 19.69
C THR A 38 -23.56 11.63 19.14
N PRO A 39 -24.44 10.93 19.88
CA PRO A 39 -25.12 9.78 19.32
C PRO A 39 -25.95 10.32 18.14
N GLY A 40 -25.52 10.07 16.92
CA GLY A 40 -26.25 10.55 15.76
C GLY A 40 -25.43 11.22 14.67
N ARG A 41 -24.07 11.23 14.74
CA ARG A 41 -23.29 11.61 13.57
C ARG A 41 -23.60 10.61 12.46
N LEU A 42 -24.50 10.99 11.56
CA LEU A 42 -24.83 10.25 10.37
C LEU A 42 -23.52 9.83 9.70
N LYS A 43 -23.33 8.53 9.54
CA LYS A 43 -22.19 8.03 8.76
C LYS A 43 -22.24 8.75 7.42
N PRO A 44 -21.13 9.35 6.94
CA PRO A 44 -21.15 10.00 5.65
C PRO A 44 -21.70 9.02 4.62
N ALA A 45 -22.62 9.47 3.80
CA ALA A 45 -23.23 8.65 2.77
C ALA A 45 -22.11 8.00 1.93
N PRO A 46 -22.24 6.72 1.56
CA PRO A 46 -21.21 6.06 0.77
C PRO A 46 -20.99 6.84 -0.52
N ILE A 47 -19.75 7.26 -0.75
CA ILE A 47 -19.38 7.99 -1.96
C ILE A 47 -19.66 7.06 -3.13
N LYS A 48 -20.68 7.38 -3.94
CA LYS A 48 -20.98 6.67 -5.19
C LYS A 48 -19.82 6.91 -6.16
N ARG A 49 -18.88 5.97 -6.21
CA ARG A 49 -17.78 6.03 -7.17
C ARG A 49 -18.32 5.76 -8.56
N LYS A 50 -18.01 6.63 -9.52
CA LYS A 50 -18.35 6.37 -10.93
C LYS A 50 -17.69 5.05 -11.35
N PRO A 51 -18.36 4.18 -12.12
CA PRO A 51 -17.75 2.96 -12.62
C PRO A 51 -16.51 3.33 -13.44
N ARG A 52 -15.41 2.65 -13.19
CA ARG A 52 -14.18 2.86 -13.95
C ARG A 52 -14.35 2.25 -15.33
N LYS A 53 -13.97 2.98 -16.37
CA LYS A 53 -13.94 2.44 -17.73
C LYS A 53 -12.98 1.24 -17.76
N ALA A 54 -13.40 0.17 -18.46
CA ALA A 54 -12.53 -0.98 -18.69
C ALA A 54 -11.31 -0.54 -19.51
N THR A 55 -10.11 -0.92 -19.05
CA THR A 55 -8.84 -0.51 -19.69
C THR A 55 -8.36 -1.51 -20.73
N GLY A 56 -8.99 -2.69 -20.85
CA GLY A 56 -8.54 -3.78 -21.72
C GLY A 56 -7.37 -4.61 -21.15
N GLU A 57 -6.81 -4.21 -20.00
CA GLU A 57 -5.69 -4.95 -19.38
C GLU A 57 -6.06 -6.39 -19.04
N LYS A 58 -7.29 -6.64 -18.59
CA LYS A 58 -7.75 -7.98 -18.20
C LYS A 58 -7.71 -8.96 -19.38
N ASP A 59 -8.20 -8.54 -20.52
CA ASP A 59 -8.22 -9.39 -21.74
C ASP A 59 -6.80 -9.65 -22.24
N LEU A 60 -5.94 -8.63 -22.19
CA LEU A 60 -4.53 -8.75 -22.53
C LEU A 60 -3.80 -9.70 -21.57
N PHE A 61 -4.05 -9.62 -20.27
CA PHE A 61 -3.44 -10.53 -19.28
C PHE A 61 -3.86 -11.97 -19.50
N LEU A 62 -5.12 -12.23 -19.81
CA LEU A 62 -5.60 -13.58 -20.12
C LEU A 62 -4.97 -14.11 -21.42
N LYS A 63 -4.78 -13.25 -22.43
CA LYS A 63 -4.08 -13.60 -23.67
C LYS A 63 -2.63 -13.99 -23.37
N ILE A 64 -1.90 -13.17 -22.65
CA ILE A 64 -0.50 -13.42 -22.27
C ILE A 64 -0.39 -14.72 -21.47
N TRP A 65 -1.28 -14.95 -20.51
CA TRP A 65 -1.30 -16.18 -19.72
C TRP A 65 -1.46 -17.44 -20.55
N LYS A 66 -2.32 -17.41 -21.56
CA LYS A 66 -2.51 -18.54 -22.49
C LYS A 66 -1.34 -18.79 -23.40
N LEU A 67 -0.60 -17.75 -23.77
CA LEU A 67 0.50 -17.84 -24.76
C LEU A 67 1.86 -18.13 -24.14
N ARG A 68 2.07 -17.76 -22.88
CA ARG A 68 3.38 -17.89 -22.21
C ARG A 68 3.36 -19.00 -21.18
N PRO A 69 4.50 -19.67 -20.94
CA PRO A 69 4.62 -20.66 -19.88
C PRO A 69 4.42 -20.00 -18.50
N HIS A 70 3.78 -20.72 -17.57
CA HIS A 70 3.43 -20.20 -16.26
C HIS A 70 4.62 -20.23 -15.28
N TYR A 71 5.73 -19.65 -15.69
CA TYR A 71 6.93 -19.51 -14.87
C TYR A 71 7.34 -18.04 -14.78
N CYS A 72 7.93 -17.68 -13.64
CA CYS A 72 8.49 -16.34 -13.49
C CYS A 72 9.65 -16.13 -14.47
N GLU A 73 9.52 -15.19 -15.37
CA GLU A 73 10.55 -14.85 -16.37
C GLU A 73 11.86 -14.36 -15.71
N HIS A 74 11.83 -14.01 -14.44
CA HIS A 74 13.00 -13.51 -13.70
C HIS A 74 13.71 -14.59 -12.89
N CYS A 75 13.01 -15.28 -11.99
CA CYS A 75 13.61 -16.30 -11.10
C CYS A 75 13.26 -17.74 -11.48
N GLY A 76 12.41 -17.96 -12.47
CA GLY A 76 12.04 -19.28 -12.96
C GLY A 76 11.10 -20.10 -12.07
N CYS A 77 10.55 -19.52 -10.99
CA CYS A 77 9.60 -20.25 -10.15
C CYS A 77 8.25 -20.46 -10.85
N TYR A 78 7.58 -21.57 -10.54
CA TYR A 78 6.24 -21.84 -11.07
C TYR A 78 5.19 -20.92 -10.45
N LEU A 79 4.33 -20.34 -11.29
CA LEU A 79 3.33 -19.35 -10.90
C LEU A 79 1.96 -19.94 -10.58
N GLY A 80 1.75 -21.23 -10.84
CA GLY A 80 0.48 -21.91 -10.69
C GLY A 80 -0.33 -21.99 -11.98
N GLU A 81 -1.54 -22.53 -11.89
CA GLU A 81 -2.40 -22.74 -13.07
C GLU A 81 -3.36 -21.58 -13.30
N GLU A 82 -3.67 -20.82 -12.25
CA GLU A 82 -4.62 -19.70 -12.31
C GLU A 82 -3.92 -18.35 -12.49
N PRO A 83 -4.40 -17.51 -13.43
CA PRO A 83 -3.86 -16.18 -13.62
C PRO A 83 -4.21 -15.26 -12.45
N ARG A 84 -3.20 -14.66 -11.83
CA ARG A 84 -3.37 -13.62 -10.81
C ARG A 84 -2.84 -12.31 -11.33
N VAL A 85 -3.55 -11.22 -11.08
CA VAL A 85 -3.14 -9.87 -11.52
C VAL A 85 -1.73 -9.51 -11.07
N GLN A 86 -1.32 -9.98 -9.89
CA GLN A 86 0.02 -9.74 -9.34
C GLN A 86 1.17 -10.37 -10.13
N PHE A 87 0.89 -11.32 -11.01
CA PHE A 87 1.91 -11.93 -11.85
C PHE A 87 2.27 -11.11 -13.08
N PHE A 88 1.41 -10.17 -13.48
CA PHE A 88 1.61 -9.32 -14.65
C PHE A 88 2.29 -8.02 -14.25
N ALA A 89 3.59 -7.97 -14.44
CA ALA A 89 4.42 -6.82 -14.11
C ALA A 89 4.65 -5.92 -15.34
N HIS A 90 4.41 -4.63 -15.20
CA HIS A 90 4.78 -3.65 -16.22
C HIS A 90 6.23 -3.21 -15.97
N VAL A 91 7.12 -3.50 -16.92
CA VAL A 91 8.54 -3.10 -16.82
C VAL A 91 8.66 -1.58 -16.78
N LYS A 92 7.93 -0.89 -17.67
CA LYS A 92 7.71 0.56 -17.60
C LYS A 92 6.40 0.80 -16.87
N GLY A 93 6.46 1.51 -15.75
CA GLY A 93 5.32 1.75 -14.89
C GLY A 93 4.15 2.39 -15.64
N LYS A 94 2.98 1.78 -15.59
CA LYS A 94 1.77 2.21 -16.30
C LYS A 94 1.25 3.60 -15.92
N GLY A 95 1.69 4.14 -14.79
CA GLY A 95 1.34 5.49 -14.36
C GLY A 95 2.13 6.57 -15.08
N ALA A 96 3.41 6.30 -15.36
CA ALA A 96 4.30 7.21 -16.08
C ALA A 96 4.25 7.03 -17.61
N HIS A 97 3.93 5.81 -18.07
CA HIS A 97 3.93 5.42 -19.48
C HIS A 97 2.58 4.79 -19.83
N THR A 98 1.56 5.63 -19.96
CA THR A 98 0.18 5.20 -20.24
C THR A 98 0.02 4.53 -21.61
N GLU A 99 0.83 4.91 -22.57
CA GLU A 99 0.93 4.35 -23.91
C GLU A 99 1.43 2.90 -23.91
N GLU A 100 2.29 2.55 -22.94
CA GLU A 100 2.87 1.22 -22.81
C GLU A 100 1.99 0.24 -22.01
N ARG A 101 0.84 0.72 -21.52
CA ARG A 101 -0.06 -0.03 -20.62
C ARG A 101 -0.59 -1.32 -21.24
N LEU A 102 -0.90 -1.29 -22.53
CA LEU A 102 -1.45 -2.42 -23.29
C LEU A 102 -0.40 -3.05 -24.23
N ASN A 103 0.86 -2.72 -24.07
CA ASN A 103 1.95 -3.31 -24.84
C ASN A 103 2.34 -4.67 -24.22
N GLU A 104 2.19 -5.75 -24.98
CA GLU A 104 2.54 -7.12 -24.54
C GLU A 104 4.03 -7.26 -24.17
N ASP A 105 4.91 -6.54 -24.84
CA ASP A 105 6.36 -6.58 -24.59
C ASP A 105 6.74 -5.91 -23.26
N ASN A 106 5.94 -4.94 -22.84
CA ASN A 106 6.11 -4.26 -21.55
C ASN A 106 5.59 -5.08 -20.37
N ILE A 107 4.84 -6.16 -20.61
CA ILE A 107 4.26 -7.00 -19.57
C ILE A 107 5.08 -8.28 -19.44
N LYS A 108 5.60 -8.53 -18.25
CA LYS A 108 6.36 -9.72 -17.91
C LYS A 108 5.61 -10.56 -16.86
N LEU A 109 5.76 -11.88 -16.97
CA LEU A 109 5.24 -12.79 -15.95
C LEU A 109 6.27 -12.94 -14.84
N TRP A 110 6.01 -12.34 -13.69
CA TRP A 110 6.86 -12.42 -12.50
C TRP A 110 6.10 -12.95 -11.28
N CYS A 111 6.78 -13.67 -10.42
CA CYS A 111 6.22 -14.03 -9.12
C CYS A 111 6.03 -12.76 -8.27
N ILE A 112 5.19 -12.85 -7.25
CA ILE A 112 4.85 -11.72 -6.36
C ILE A 112 6.12 -11.08 -5.78
N ASP A 113 7.09 -11.90 -5.36
CA ASP A 113 8.34 -11.39 -4.76
C ASP A 113 9.21 -10.64 -5.77
N CYS A 114 9.36 -11.16 -7.00
CA CYS A 114 10.11 -10.47 -8.03
C CYS A 114 9.43 -9.17 -8.46
N HIS A 115 8.11 -9.19 -8.62
CA HIS A 115 7.32 -8.00 -8.93
C HIS A 115 7.45 -6.93 -7.83
N TYR A 116 7.27 -7.32 -6.57
CA TYR A 116 7.45 -6.43 -5.43
C TYR A 116 8.87 -5.86 -5.35
N THR A 117 9.89 -6.70 -5.57
CA THR A 117 11.29 -6.26 -5.51
C THR A 117 11.61 -5.27 -6.62
N HIS A 118 11.05 -5.47 -7.82
CA HIS A 118 11.19 -4.54 -8.92
C HIS A 118 10.55 -3.17 -8.63
N ASP A 119 9.34 -3.16 -8.08
CA ASP A 119 8.56 -1.92 -7.91
C ASP A 119 8.96 -1.12 -6.66
N PHE A 120 9.39 -1.81 -5.59
CA PHE A 120 9.57 -1.19 -4.27
C PHE A 120 10.99 -1.34 -3.68
N ARG A 121 11.89 -2.03 -4.36
CA ARG A 121 13.28 -2.21 -3.91
C ARG A 121 14.27 -1.65 -4.93
N SER A 122 15.55 -1.71 -4.59
CA SER A 122 16.60 -1.28 -5.50
C SER A 122 16.74 -2.24 -6.71
N ARG A 123 17.19 -1.69 -7.84
CA ARG A 123 17.50 -2.48 -9.04
C ARG A 123 18.49 -3.61 -8.74
N GLU A 124 19.45 -3.36 -7.86
CA GLU A 124 20.43 -4.37 -7.45
C GLU A 124 19.79 -5.55 -6.72
N ALA A 125 18.83 -5.27 -5.81
CA ALA A 125 18.07 -6.31 -5.10
C ALA A 125 17.24 -7.16 -6.07
N PHE A 126 16.66 -6.54 -7.10
CA PHE A 126 15.94 -7.26 -8.15
C PHE A 126 16.87 -8.17 -8.96
N LEU A 127 18.03 -7.67 -9.40
CA LEU A 127 18.98 -8.44 -10.20
C LEU A 127 19.57 -9.63 -9.42
N LYS A 128 19.78 -9.51 -8.12
CA LYS A 128 20.26 -10.61 -7.25
C LYS A 128 19.24 -11.78 -7.14
N ARG A 129 17.97 -11.57 -7.44
CA ARG A 129 16.97 -12.62 -7.42
C ARG A 129 16.94 -13.47 -8.70
N LYS A 130 17.70 -13.09 -9.71
CA LYS A 130 17.84 -13.91 -10.92
C LYS A 130 18.51 -15.22 -10.52
N LYS A 131 17.88 -16.35 -10.89
CA LYS A 131 18.42 -17.68 -10.61
C LYS A 131 19.79 -17.83 -11.29
N GLU A 132 20.75 -18.28 -10.53
CA GLU A 132 22.01 -18.81 -11.06
C GLU A 132 21.74 -20.05 -11.90
#